data_f05a207d07f22624a90d17f5c1106fee
#
_entry.id   f05a207d07f22624a90d17f5c1106fee
#
_cell.length_a   1.000
_cell.length_b   1.000
_cell.length_c   1.000
_cell.angle_alpha   90.00
_cell.angle_beta   90.00
_cell.angle_gamma   90.00
#
_symmetry.space_group_name_H-M   'P 1'
#
loop_
_entity.id
_entity.type
_entity.pdbx_description
1 polymer ?
#
loop_
_entity_poly.entity_id
_entity_poly.type
_entity_poly.pdbx_seq_one_letter_code
_entity_poly.pdbx_strand_id
1 'polypeptide(L)'
;MLLGFGIVAIDVIVWRARLPDNDLARLFIRLALFFLLSWVLFSSGLSPFTQAPFADVVELHWAGQILEIIWWLMGARLLTLSLDTLLLPRAWRKQRLFSDVFGAVVFLAAAVAALGFVLELPVRGLVATSGALAIVLGLAIQSTLSDVFAGIVINTTEPYAIGDWVTIDDVEGKVVEMNWRATHLLTGQGNTLIVPNAVAAKAKITNNSRPGDVHGISIVLEIEPEARPKNVLDALGRALTGCNLILATPAPYARMKRTTTNSVQYEVVAFVDDMNKKLAVCNELFDLCYRHLTAAGVAWRALGVAAPALASRDEKEALLRRVDLFDSLSGEEITRLAKRLSRHEYQANHQILAPDTVPDSLSIVHSGVLSVAVVEAAGAREVARIGPGEAFGEAGLLAGIAMQVSISTLTPSVLFQLAKDDMTSFFKDHPEVAKQMCELLAYRQDKLGKLATPMPAEHEQGHSLFQWLIGKVWNAHSLNHDSRSD
;
A
#
# COMPACT_ATOMS: atom_id res chain seq x y z
N MET A 1 30.22 -62.02 6.37
CA MET A 1 29.26 -61.77 5.24
C MET A 1 27.80 -62.03 5.64
N LEU A 2 27.41 -63.17 6.23
CA LEU A 2 26.01 -63.42 6.65
C LEU A 2 25.43 -62.33 7.56
N LEU A 3 26.22 -61.81 8.52
CA LEU A 3 25.83 -60.69 9.37
C LEU A 3 25.58 -59.40 8.54
N GLY A 4 26.37 -59.13 7.50
CA GLY A 4 26.16 -57.97 6.62
C GLY A 4 24.82 -58.04 5.89
N PHE A 5 24.49 -59.18 5.30
CA PHE A 5 23.18 -59.38 4.66
C PHE A 5 22.01 -59.31 5.67
N GLY A 6 22.23 -59.80 6.93
CA GLY A 6 21.24 -59.64 8.00
C GLY A 6 20.96 -58.17 8.33
N ILE A 7 21.98 -57.30 8.42
CA ILE A 7 21.83 -55.85 8.63
C ILE A 7 21.07 -55.18 7.49
N VAL A 8 21.42 -55.54 6.25
CA VAL A 8 20.70 -55.04 5.05
C VAL A 8 19.23 -55.45 5.07
N ALA A 9 18.94 -56.71 5.44
CA ALA A 9 17.55 -57.17 5.56
C ALA A 9 16.77 -56.39 6.62
N ILE A 10 17.40 -56.08 7.77
CA ILE A 10 16.81 -55.24 8.81
C ILE A 10 16.54 -53.81 8.28
N ASP A 11 17.49 -53.20 7.56
CA ASP A 11 17.27 -51.86 6.96
C ASP A 11 16.08 -51.85 5.97
N VAL A 12 15.97 -52.89 5.14
CA VAL A 12 14.85 -53.06 4.21
C VAL A 12 13.51 -53.22 4.97
N ILE A 13 13.50 -53.97 6.07
CA ILE A 13 12.29 -54.15 6.91
C ILE A 13 11.89 -52.83 7.56
N VAL A 14 12.85 -52.12 8.18
CA VAL A 14 12.62 -50.76 8.76
C VAL A 14 12.06 -49.80 7.71
N TRP A 15 12.57 -49.91 6.50
CA TRP A 15 12.06 -49.08 5.40
C TRP A 15 10.63 -49.44 5.00
N ARG A 16 10.34 -50.72 4.81
CA ARG A 16 9.01 -51.18 4.34
C ARG A 16 7.94 -50.96 5.40
N ALA A 17 8.29 -51.16 6.67
CA ALA A 17 7.38 -50.97 7.79
C ALA A 17 7.17 -49.48 8.17
N ARG A 18 7.95 -48.55 7.62
CA ARG A 18 7.94 -47.11 7.97
C ARG A 18 8.08 -46.84 9.48
N LEU A 19 8.73 -47.70 10.20
CA LEU A 19 8.97 -47.59 11.64
C LEU A 19 10.29 -46.86 11.93
N PRO A 20 10.36 -45.97 12.93
CA PRO A 20 9.25 -45.30 13.64
C PRO A 20 8.59 -44.19 12.81
N ASP A 21 7.46 -43.68 13.24
CA ASP A 21 6.74 -42.58 12.57
C ASP A 21 7.49 -41.24 12.60
N ASN A 22 8.46 -41.10 13.51
CA ASN A 22 9.29 -39.90 13.63
C ASN A 22 10.46 -39.96 12.64
N ASP A 23 10.56 -38.97 11.74
CA ASP A 23 11.60 -38.87 10.71
C ASP A 23 13.01 -38.82 11.29
N LEU A 24 13.22 -38.11 12.41
CA LEU A 24 14.52 -38.05 13.09
C LEU A 24 14.92 -39.41 13.68
N ALA A 25 13.99 -40.11 14.34
CA ALA A 25 14.27 -41.42 14.88
C ALA A 25 14.60 -42.44 13.79
N ARG A 26 13.93 -42.37 12.65
CA ARG A 26 14.19 -43.15 11.44
C ARG A 26 15.58 -42.88 10.88
N LEU A 27 15.98 -41.61 10.82
CA LEU A 27 17.32 -41.22 10.41
C LEU A 27 18.40 -41.79 11.32
N PHE A 28 18.23 -41.69 12.64
CA PHE A 28 19.19 -42.27 13.62
C PHE A 28 19.31 -43.78 13.53
N ILE A 29 18.20 -44.50 13.38
CA ILE A 29 18.23 -45.95 13.22
C ILE A 29 19.01 -46.37 11.97
N ARG A 30 18.78 -45.69 10.84
CA ARG A 30 19.50 -45.95 9.59
C ARG A 30 20.97 -45.60 9.67
N LEU A 31 21.28 -44.48 10.32
CA LEU A 31 22.67 -44.10 10.59
C LEU A 31 23.39 -45.19 11.39
N ALA A 32 22.74 -45.69 12.45
CA ALA A 32 23.28 -46.79 13.28
C ALA A 32 23.47 -48.08 12.46
N LEU A 33 22.50 -48.46 11.62
CA LEU A 33 22.59 -49.62 10.74
C LEU A 33 23.71 -49.46 9.69
N PHE A 34 23.87 -48.28 9.13
CA PHE A 34 24.94 -47.99 8.18
C PHE A 34 26.34 -48.07 8.82
N PHE A 35 26.49 -47.49 10.02
CA PHE A 35 27.75 -47.64 10.78
C PHE A 35 28.03 -49.10 11.19
N LEU A 36 27.00 -49.85 11.60
CA LEU A 36 27.14 -51.26 11.93
C LEU A 36 27.53 -52.08 10.69
N LEU A 37 26.91 -51.80 9.53
CA LEU A 37 27.29 -52.44 8.26
C LEU A 37 28.74 -52.08 7.89
N SER A 38 29.15 -50.84 8.01
CA SER A 38 30.51 -50.39 7.76
C SER A 38 31.50 -51.11 8.67
N TRP A 39 31.20 -51.21 9.97
CA TRP A 39 32.02 -51.95 10.92
C TRP A 39 32.19 -53.43 10.53
N VAL A 40 31.09 -54.10 10.18
CA VAL A 40 31.11 -55.51 9.77
C VAL A 40 31.90 -55.71 8.47
N LEU A 41 31.77 -54.81 7.48
CA LEU A 41 32.54 -54.84 6.23
C LEU A 41 34.05 -54.74 6.53
N PHE A 42 34.47 -53.68 7.20
CA PHE A 42 35.88 -53.44 7.47
C PHE A 42 36.50 -54.53 8.37
N SER A 43 35.75 -55.05 9.36
CA SER A 43 36.22 -56.18 10.20
C SER A 43 36.32 -57.48 9.43
N SER A 44 35.58 -57.65 8.33
CA SER A 44 35.64 -58.80 7.44
C SER A 44 36.69 -58.67 6.33
N GLY A 45 37.49 -57.60 6.33
CA GLY A 45 38.49 -57.32 5.32
C GLY A 45 37.90 -56.81 3.97
N LEU A 46 36.59 -56.49 3.93
CA LEU A 46 35.93 -55.90 2.78
C LEU A 46 36.04 -54.38 2.86
N SER A 47 36.38 -53.76 1.73
CA SER A 47 36.49 -52.31 1.64
C SER A 47 35.71 -51.81 0.43
N PRO A 48 34.68 -50.98 0.59
CA PRO A 48 33.91 -50.43 -0.54
C PRO A 48 34.72 -49.56 -1.48
N PHE A 49 35.99 -49.28 -1.20
CA PHE A 49 36.91 -48.46 -1.99
C PHE A 49 37.94 -49.28 -2.79
N THR A 50 37.96 -50.61 -2.63
CA THR A 50 38.86 -51.54 -3.29
C THR A 50 38.11 -52.79 -3.70
N GLN A 51 38.58 -53.52 -4.65
CA GLN A 51 37.97 -54.79 -5.07
C GLN A 51 37.87 -55.79 -3.92
N ALA A 52 36.75 -56.50 -3.86
CA ALA A 52 36.52 -57.49 -2.83
C ALA A 52 37.63 -58.58 -2.82
N PRO A 53 38.25 -58.93 -1.68
CA PRO A 53 39.17 -60.01 -1.56
C PRO A 53 38.47 -61.33 -1.87
N PHE A 54 39.16 -62.46 -1.82
CA PHE A 54 38.67 -63.83 -2.05
C PHE A 54 38.49 -64.18 -3.54
N ALA A 55 39.42 -63.72 -4.41
CA ALA A 55 39.41 -64.04 -5.83
C ALA A 55 39.43 -65.56 -6.11
N ASP A 56 39.95 -66.34 -5.20
CA ASP A 56 40.05 -67.80 -5.33
C ASP A 56 38.70 -68.53 -5.07
N VAL A 57 37.71 -67.87 -4.43
CA VAL A 57 36.38 -68.42 -4.17
C VAL A 57 35.33 -67.58 -4.77
N VAL A 58 34.85 -67.90 -5.95
CA VAL A 58 33.98 -67.14 -6.79
C VAL A 58 32.70 -66.71 -6.07
N GLU A 59 32.09 -67.61 -5.28
CA GLU A 59 30.84 -67.30 -4.53
C GLU A 59 31.05 -66.24 -3.44
N LEU A 60 32.20 -66.30 -2.71
CA LEU A 60 32.51 -65.29 -1.70
C LEU A 60 32.86 -63.94 -2.31
N HIS A 61 33.56 -63.98 -3.45
CA HIS A 61 33.91 -62.76 -4.19
C HIS A 61 32.65 -62.00 -4.63
N TRP A 62 31.70 -62.67 -5.27
CA TRP A 62 30.43 -62.07 -5.69
C TRP A 62 29.60 -61.58 -4.48
N ALA A 63 29.54 -62.33 -3.42
CA ALA A 63 28.85 -61.93 -2.21
C ALA A 63 29.47 -60.68 -1.56
N GLY A 64 30.80 -60.55 -1.60
CA GLY A 64 31.53 -59.38 -1.15
C GLY A 64 31.19 -58.14 -2.00
N GLN A 65 31.30 -58.24 -3.32
CA GLN A 65 30.98 -57.17 -4.25
C GLN A 65 29.52 -56.70 -4.10
N ILE A 66 28.55 -57.59 -4.00
CA ILE A 66 27.15 -57.24 -3.78
C ILE A 66 27.01 -56.44 -2.48
N LEU A 67 27.68 -56.80 -1.41
CA LEU A 67 27.59 -56.15 -0.12
C LEU A 67 28.20 -54.73 -0.17
N GLU A 68 29.32 -54.57 -0.88
CA GLU A 68 29.99 -53.27 -1.12
C GLU A 68 29.13 -52.34 -2.01
N ILE A 69 28.49 -52.87 -3.05
CA ILE A 69 27.53 -52.10 -3.86
C ILE A 69 26.33 -51.62 -3.01
N ILE A 70 25.79 -52.53 -2.16
CA ILE A 70 24.69 -52.17 -1.26
C ILE A 70 25.12 -51.06 -0.28
N TRP A 71 26.39 -51.13 0.20
CA TRP A 71 26.92 -50.05 1.06
C TRP A 71 26.88 -48.68 0.38
N TRP A 72 27.31 -48.57 -0.88
CA TRP A 72 27.21 -47.33 -1.67
C TRP A 72 25.77 -46.86 -1.81
N LEU A 73 24.82 -47.74 -2.09
CA LEU A 73 23.40 -47.43 -2.25
C LEU A 73 22.76 -47.03 -0.90
N MET A 74 23.12 -47.70 0.20
CA MET A 74 22.66 -47.33 1.55
C MET A 74 23.21 -45.95 1.95
N GLY A 75 24.48 -45.69 1.65
CA GLY A 75 25.09 -44.36 1.85
C GLY A 75 24.41 -43.26 1.09
N ALA A 76 24.12 -43.48 -0.21
CA ALA A 76 23.37 -42.54 -1.04
C ALA A 76 21.98 -42.24 -0.46
N ARG A 77 21.31 -43.29 -0.01
CA ARG A 77 19.98 -43.16 0.57
C ARG A 77 20.00 -42.45 1.93
N LEU A 78 21.01 -42.74 2.76
CA LEU A 78 21.18 -42.03 4.03
C LEU A 78 21.44 -40.55 3.81
N LEU A 79 22.28 -40.20 2.83
CA LEU A 79 22.57 -38.83 2.47
C LEU A 79 21.33 -38.09 2.01
N THR A 80 20.53 -38.69 1.11
CA THR A 80 19.27 -38.09 0.64
C THR A 80 18.25 -37.89 1.78
N LEU A 81 18.12 -38.87 2.66
CA LEU A 81 17.24 -38.79 3.83
C LEU A 81 17.70 -37.71 4.83
N SER A 82 19.01 -37.57 5.03
CA SER A 82 19.59 -36.53 5.89
C SER A 82 19.29 -35.13 5.35
N LEU A 83 19.42 -34.92 4.05
CA LEU A 83 19.10 -33.68 3.41
C LEU A 83 17.63 -33.31 3.60
N ASP A 84 16.73 -34.26 3.33
CA ASP A 84 15.28 -34.05 3.46
C ASP A 84 14.87 -33.75 4.90
N THR A 85 15.54 -34.37 5.88
CA THR A 85 15.13 -34.25 7.28
C THR A 85 15.73 -33.03 7.98
N LEU A 86 17.00 -32.68 7.69
CA LEU A 86 17.77 -31.68 8.42
C LEU A 86 17.84 -30.33 7.72
N LEU A 87 17.92 -30.30 6.38
CA LEU A 87 18.22 -29.07 5.63
C LEU A 87 16.98 -28.44 4.98
N LEU A 88 15.94 -29.24 4.63
CA LEU A 88 14.77 -28.69 3.96
C LEU A 88 13.73 -28.16 4.95
N PRO A 89 13.35 -26.87 4.87
CA PRO A 89 12.26 -26.30 5.65
C PRO A 89 10.93 -27.03 5.39
N ARG A 90 10.08 -27.14 6.42
CA ARG A 90 8.79 -27.85 6.33
C ARG A 90 7.90 -27.37 5.18
N ALA A 91 7.97 -26.08 4.84
CA ALA A 91 7.23 -25.50 3.74
C ALA A 91 7.66 -26.04 2.35
N TRP A 92 8.94 -26.39 2.19
CA TRP A 92 9.53 -26.85 0.92
C TRP A 92 9.37 -28.36 0.73
N ARG A 93 9.11 -29.11 1.78
CA ARG A 93 8.84 -30.58 1.71
C ARG A 93 7.61 -30.94 0.86
N LYS A 94 6.71 -29.98 0.60
CA LYS A 94 5.57 -30.20 -0.32
C LYS A 94 5.99 -30.27 -1.79
N GLN A 95 7.13 -29.70 -2.15
CA GLN A 95 7.66 -29.67 -3.51
C GLN A 95 8.78 -30.74 -3.63
N ARG A 96 8.41 -31.97 -3.91
CA ARG A 96 9.33 -33.12 -3.98
C ARG A 96 10.40 -33.04 -5.07
N LEU A 97 10.21 -32.17 -6.07
CA LEU A 97 11.07 -32.10 -7.26
C LEU A 97 12.54 -31.84 -6.91
N PHE A 98 12.84 -30.98 -5.94
CA PHE A 98 14.21 -30.69 -5.53
C PHE A 98 14.88 -31.91 -4.85
N SER A 99 14.16 -32.59 -3.96
CA SER A 99 14.62 -33.82 -3.31
C SER A 99 14.84 -34.95 -4.31
N ASP A 100 13.94 -35.11 -5.28
CA ASP A 100 14.03 -36.15 -6.31
C ASP A 100 15.23 -35.92 -7.25
N VAL A 101 15.46 -34.68 -7.70
CA VAL A 101 16.63 -34.33 -8.54
C VAL A 101 17.94 -34.52 -7.78
N PHE A 102 18.00 -34.01 -6.53
CA PHE A 102 19.19 -34.18 -5.72
C PHE A 102 19.45 -35.68 -5.43
N GLY A 103 18.40 -36.43 -5.09
CA GLY A 103 18.46 -37.86 -4.92
C GLY A 103 19.01 -38.59 -6.14
N ALA A 104 18.49 -38.24 -7.34
CA ALA A 104 18.97 -38.82 -8.60
C ALA A 104 20.47 -38.58 -8.81
N VAL A 105 20.97 -37.39 -8.53
CA VAL A 105 22.41 -37.05 -8.64
C VAL A 105 23.24 -37.86 -7.65
N VAL A 106 22.80 -37.97 -6.40
CA VAL A 106 23.50 -38.73 -5.35
C VAL A 106 23.53 -40.21 -5.71
N PHE A 107 22.42 -40.79 -6.15
CA PHE A 107 22.36 -42.20 -6.56
C PHE A 107 23.21 -42.47 -7.81
N LEU A 108 23.23 -41.55 -8.78
CA LEU A 108 24.09 -41.66 -9.96
C LEU A 108 25.58 -41.65 -9.54
N ALA A 109 25.97 -40.74 -8.66
CA ALA A 109 27.34 -40.66 -8.15
C ALA A 109 27.73 -41.93 -7.40
N ALA A 110 26.83 -42.47 -6.56
CA ALA A 110 27.06 -43.73 -5.86
C ALA A 110 27.17 -44.93 -6.81
N ALA A 111 26.37 -44.97 -7.89
CA ALA A 111 26.46 -46.01 -8.90
C ALA A 111 27.81 -45.96 -9.66
N VAL A 112 28.25 -44.73 -10.08
CA VAL A 112 29.54 -44.55 -10.72
C VAL A 112 30.70 -44.93 -9.79
N ALA A 113 30.61 -44.59 -8.50
CA ALA A 113 31.60 -45.00 -7.51
C ALA A 113 31.65 -46.51 -7.33
N ALA A 114 30.50 -47.17 -7.21
CA ALA A 114 30.43 -48.65 -7.14
C ALA A 114 31.01 -49.31 -8.39
N LEU A 115 30.72 -48.82 -9.59
CA LEU A 115 31.29 -49.31 -10.84
C LEU A 115 32.83 -49.16 -10.87
N GLY A 116 33.35 -48.02 -10.39
CA GLY A 116 34.79 -47.74 -10.40
C GLY A 116 35.60 -48.42 -9.32
N PHE A 117 35.10 -48.46 -8.07
CA PHE A 117 35.83 -48.98 -6.92
C PHE A 117 35.58 -50.44 -6.67
N VAL A 118 34.33 -50.92 -6.83
CA VAL A 118 33.98 -52.30 -6.53
C VAL A 118 34.17 -53.24 -7.72
N LEU A 119 33.77 -52.78 -8.94
CA LEU A 119 33.85 -53.57 -10.18
C LEU A 119 35.09 -53.26 -11.02
N GLU A 120 35.91 -52.28 -10.60
CA GLU A 120 37.13 -51.81 -11.31
C GLU A 120 36.93 -51.46 -12.79
N LEU A 121 35.73 -51.08 -13.17
CA LEU A 121 35.43 -50.67 -14.55
C LEU A 121 36.12 -49.34 -14.89
N PRO A 122 36.57 -49.14 -16.14
CA PRO A 122 37.26 -47.93 -16.53
C PRO A 122 36.30 -46.73 -16.63
N VAL A 123 35.88 -46.18 -15.48
CA VAL A 123 34.91 -45.09 -15.41
C VAL A 123 35.48 -43.70 -15.73
N ARG A 124 36.79 -43.56 -16.01
CA ARG A 124 37.45 -42.27 -16.30
C ARG A 124 36.79 -41.49 -17.42
N GLY A 125 36.47 -42.18 -18.53
CA GLY A 125 35.75 -41.55 -19.65
C GLY A 125 34.32 -41.12 -19.29
N LEU A 126 33.63 -41.96 -18.54
CA LEU A 126 32.27 -41.67 -18.05
C LEU A 126 32.25 -40.44 -17.12
N VAL A 127 33.21 -40.37 -16.20
CA VAL A 127 33.35 -39.22 -15.29
C VAL A 127 33.68 -37.94 -16.05
N ALA A 128 34.61 -38.00 -17.04
CA ALA A 128 34.99 -36.85 -17.85
C ALA A 128 33.80 -36.31 -18.69
N THR A 129 33.06 -37.19 -19.37
CA THR A 129 31.87 -36.80 -20.14
C THR A 129 30.73 -36.33 -19.28
N SER A 130 30.49 -36.96 -18.13
CA SER A 130 29.51 -36.52 -17.13
C SER A 130 29.86 -35.15 -16.56
N GLY A 131 31.16 -34.87 -16.32
CA GLY A 131 31.61 -33.55 -15.86
C GLY A 131 31.34 -32.47 -16.89
N ALA A 132 31.61 -32.71 -18.18
CA ALA A 132 31.26 -31.76 -19.23
C ALA A 132 29.74 -31.50 -19.30
N LEU A 133 28.93 -32.57 -19.25
CA LEU A 133 27.48 -32.45 -19.24
C LEU A 133 26.99 -31.70 -17.99
N ALA A 134 27.58 -31.94 -16.82
CA ALA A 134 27.23 -31.25 -15.58
C ALA A 134 27.49 -29.74 -15.65
N ILE A 135 28.57 -29.30 -16.31
CA ILE A 135 28.84 -27.87 -16.58
C ILE A 135 27.72 -27.26 -17.43
N VAL A 136 27.36 -27.90 -18.53
CA VAL A 136 26.30 -27.42 -19.43
C VAL A 136 24.94 -27.33 -18.69
N LEU A 137 24.59 -28.38 -17.94
CA LEU A 137 23.36 -28.38 -17.14
C LEU A 137 23.41 -27.32 -16.03
N GLY A 138 24.56 -27.16 -15.36
CA GLY A 138 24.76 -26.14 -14.33
C GLY A 138 24.53 -24.72 -14.88
N LEU A 139 25.07 -24.42 -16.06
CA LEU A 139 24.83 -23.14 -16.74
C LEU A 139 23.36 -22.98 -17.13
N ALA A 140 22.70 -24.04 -17.59
CA ALA A 140 21.29 -24.00 -17.97
C ALA A 140 20.34 -23.71 -16.79
N ILE A 141 20.67 -24.22 -15.59
CA ILE A 141 19.83 -24.04 -14.37
C ILE A 141 20.31 -22.90 -13.47
N GLN A 142 21.38 -22.21 -13.82
CA GLN A 142 22.04 -21.19 -13.00
C GLN A 142 21.07 -20.09 -12.52
N SER A 143 20.19 -19.61 -13.39
CA SER A 143 19.21 -18.57 -13.04
C SER A 143 18.21 -19.06 -12.01
N THR A 144 17.69 -20.28 -12.21
CA THR A 144 16.74 -20.89 -11.26
C THR A 144 17.40 -21.12 -9.89
N LEU A 145 18.65 -21.60 -9.88
CA LEU A 145 19.38 -21.80 -8.63
C LEU A 145 19.67 -20.48 -7.92
N SER A 146 19.95 -19.40 -8.68
CA SER A 146 20.09 -18.05 -8.15
C SER A 146 18.83 -17.57 -7.47
N ASP A 147 17.64 -17.82 -8.04
CA ASP A 147 16.34 -17.48 -7.42
C ASP A 147 16.13 -18.23 -6.09
N VAL A 148 16.49 -19.52 -6.06
CA VAL A 148 16.40 -20.36 -4.84
C VAL A 148 17.27 -19.80 -3.72
N PHE A 149 18.57 -19.56 -4.01
CA PHE A 149 19.49 -19.02 -2.99
C PHE A 149 19.07 -17.63 -2.54
N ALA A 150 18.66 -16.76 -3.47
CA ALA A 150 18.12 -15.46 -3.13
C ALA A 150 16.87 -15.56 -2.24
N GLY A 151 15.96 -16.49 -2.55
CA GLY A 151 14.79 -16.76 -1.72
C GLY A 151 15.13 -17.20 -0.30
N ILE A 152 16.16 -18.04 -0.14
CA ILE A 152 16.67 -18.45 1.19
C ILE A 152 17.21 -17.23 1.94
N VAL A 153 18.02 -16.39 1.28
CA VAL A 153 18.59 -15.18 1.89
C VAL A 153 17.49 -14.22 2.31
N ILE A 154 16.53 -13.91 1.42
CA ILE A 154 15.39 -13.02 1.73
C ILE A 154 14.60 -13.55 2.91
N ASN A 155 14.31 -14.86 2.96
CA ASN A 155 13.56 -15.48 4.05
C ASN A 155 14.35 -15.53 5.39
N THR A 156 15.69 -15.52 5.34
CA THR A 156 16.53 -15.55 6.53
C THR A 156 16.81 -14.16 7.08
N THR A 157 17.00 -13.17 6.20
CA THR A 157 17.30 -11.78 6.58
C THR A 157 16.05 -10.95 6.79
N GLU A 158 14.88 -11.41 6.29
CA GLU A 158 13.57 -10.78 6.40
C GLU A 158 13.57 -9.28 6.13
N PRO A 159 14.11 -8.80 4.98
CA PRO A 159 14.05 -7.38 4.64
C PRO A 159 12.61 -6.90 4.51
N TYR A 160 11.69 -7.79 4.22
CA TYR A 160 10.23 -7.60 4.23
C TYR A 160 9.53 -8.92 4.53
N ALA A 161 8.25 -8.84 4.92
CA ALA A 161 7.37 -9.98 5.20
C ALA A 161 6.07 -9.89 4.40
N ILE A 162 5.29 -10.98 4.39
CA ILE A 162 3.95 -10.98 3.80
C ILE A 162 3.09 -9.98 4.57
N GLY A 163 2.44 -9.09 3.84
CA GLY A 163 1.64 -7.98 4.37
C GLY A 163 2.34 -6.63 4.33
N ASP A 164 3.67 -6.58 4.25
CA ASP A 164 4.42 -5.32 4.15
C ASP A 164 4.18 -4.63 2.80
N TRP A 165 4.10 -3.31 2.81
CA TRP A 165 4.21 -2.49 1.61
C TRP A 165 5.70 -2.23 1.32
N VAL A 166 6.14 -2.58 0.13
CA VAL A 166 7.54 -2.45 -0.28
C VAL A 166 7.67 -1.78 -1.64
N THR A 167 8.78 -1.10 -1.82
CA THR A 167 9.23 -0.64 -3.13
C THR A 167 10.51 -1.41 -3.48
N ILE A 168 10.47 -2.20 -4.54
CA ILE A 168 11.61 -2.95 -5.08
C ILE A 168 12.00 -2.28 -6.39
N ASP A 169 13.17 -1.61 -6.42
CA ASP A 169 13.57 -0.66 -7.46
C ASP A 169 12.48 0.40 -7.68
N ASP A 170 11.77 0.38 -8.81
CA ASP A 170 10.75 1.36 -9.17
C ASP A 170 9.31 0.85 -8.98
N VAL A 171 9.14 -0.35 -8.44
CA VAL A 171 7.81 -0.97 -8.29
C VAL A 171 7.37 -1.01 -6.85
N GLU A 172 6.22 -0.41 -6.58
CA GLU A 172 5.59 -0.37 -5.26
C GLU A 172 4.40 -1.32 -5.19
N GLY A 173 4.30 -2.08 -4.10
CA GLY A 173 3.17 -2.98 -3.85
C GLY A 173 3.19 -3.63 -2.47
N LYS A 174 2.06 -4.24 -2.11
CA LYS A 174 1.92 -5.03 -0.90
C LYS A 174 2.37 -6.46 -1.16
N VAL A 175 3.26 -7.00 -0.34
CA VAL A 175 3.69 -8.41 -0.42
C VAL A 175 2.51 -9.31 -0.06
N VAL A 176 2.03 -10.09 -1.02
CA VAL A 176 0.89 -11.00 -0.82
C VAL A 176 1.33 -12.47 -0.72
N GLU A 177 2.44 -12.82 -1.37
CA GLU A 177 2.99 -14.17 -1.34
C GLU A 177 4.50 -14.13 -1.52
N MET A 178 5.19 -15.02 -0.84
CA MET A 178 6.61 -15.28 -1.01
C MET A 178 6.82 -16.78 -1.19
N ASN A 179 7.48 -17.16 -2.26
CA ASN A 179 7.83 -18.56 -2.52
C ASN A 179 9.34 -18.70 -2.81
N TRP A 180 9.81 -19.92 -3.05
CA TRP A 180 11.22 -20.22 -3.26
C TRP A 180 11.83 -19.51 -4.48
N ARG A 181 11.03 -19.08 -5.45
CA ARG A 181 11.47 -18.49 -6.72
C ARG A 181 11.17 -17.00 -6.82
N ALA A 182 10.05 -16.53 -6.28
CA ALA A 182 9.57 -15.18 -6.50
C ALA A 182 8.82 -14.62 -5.30
N THR A 183 8.79 -13.30 -5.22
CA THR A 183 7.93 -12.50 -4.35
C THR A 183 6.80 -11.91 -5.18
N HIS A 184 5.55 -12.04 -4.73
CA HIS A 184 4.37 -11.52 -5.39
C HIS A 184 3.91 -10.24 -4.70
N LEU A 185 3.78 -9.16 -5.46
CA LEU A 185 3.35 -7.86 -4.99
C LEU A 185 1.97 -7.52 -5.58
N LEU A 186 1.05 -7.11 -4.74
CA LEU A 186 -0.21 -6.49 -5.16
C LEU A 186 0.02 -4.99 -5.27
N THR A 187 -0.06 -4.46 -6.49
CA THR A 187 0.13 -3.02 -6.75
C THR A 187 -1.12 -2.22 -6.35
N GLY A 188 -0.99 -0.91 -6.17
CA GLY A 188 -2.12 -0.02 -5.90
C GLY A 188 -3.21 0.01 -6.99
N GLN A 189 -2.92 -0.53 -8.18
CA GLN A 189 -3.88 -0.68 -9.29
C GLN A 189 -4.63 -2.04 -9.26
N GLY A 190 -4.35 -2.89 -8.26
CA GLY A 190 -4.95 -4.22 -8.13
C GLY A 190 -4.29 -5.30 -8.99
N ASN A 191 -3.16 -5.01 -9.63
CA ASN A 191 -2.40 -5.99 -10.41
C ASN A 191 -1.43 -6.76 -9.53
N THR A 192 -1.23 -8.05 -9.82
CA THR A 192 -0.17 -8.84 -9.19
C THR A 192 1.10 -8.75 -10.03
N LEU A 193 2.16 -8.23 -9.43
CA LEU A 193 3.50 -8.22 -10.00
C LEU A 193 4.33 -9.34 -9.38
N ILE A 194 5.03 -10.11 -10.22
CA ILE A 194 5.88 -11.22 -9.79
C ILE A 194 7.34 -10.79 -9.97
N VAL A 195 8.05 -10.66 -8.84
CA VAL A 195 9.48 -10.29 -8.82
C VAL A 195 10.29 -11.54 -8.53
N PRO A 196 11.15 -12.02 -9.46
CA PRO A 196 12.07 -13.12 -9.17
C PRO A 196 12.98 -12.79 -7.98
N ASN A 197 13.21 -13.75 -7.10
CA ASN A 197 13.99 -13.51 -5.88
C ASN A 197 15.43 -13.06 -6.18
N ALA A 198 16.04 -13.56 -7.26
CA ALA A 198 17.38 -13.14 -7.70
C ALA A 198 17.42 -11.66 -8.11
N VAL A 199 16.31 -11.09 -8.60
CA VAL A 199 16.15 -9.66 -8.88
C VAL A 199 15.97 -8.91 -7.56
N ALA A 200 15.02 -9.34 -6.73
CA ALA A 200 14.74 -8.70 -5.44
C ALA A 200 15.97 -8.63 -4.53
N ALA A 201 16.79 -9.69 -4.48
CA ALA A 201 18.01 -9.74 -3.66
C ALA A 201 19.11 -8.74 -4.10
N LYS A 202 19.07 -8.27 -5.35
CA LYS A 202 20.04 -7.31 -5.91
C LYS A 202 19.46 -5.89 -5.98
N ALA A 203 18.15 -5.78 -5.88
CA ALA A 203 17.43 -4.53 -5.98
C ALA A 203 17.61 -3.65 -4.74
N LYS A 204 17.40 -2.35 -4.90
CA LYS A 204 17.20 -1.46 -3.77
C LYS A 204 15.79 -1.67 -3.22
N ILE A 205 15.71 -2.10 -1.97
CA ILE A 205 14.44 -2.36 -1.29
C ILE A 205 14.17 -1.23 -0.30
N THR A 206 13.00 -0.61 -0.41
CA THR A 206 12.44 0.26 0.62
C THR A 206 11.24 -0.45 1.24
N ASN A 207 11.31 -0.75 2.53
CA ASN A 207 10.15 -1.29 3.26
C ASN A 207 9.36 -0.12 3.84
N ASN A 208 8.16 0.10 3.32
CA ASN A 208 7.29 1.20 3.73
C ASN A 208 6.45 0.86 4.97
N SER A 209 6.46 -0.40 5.43
CA SER A 209 5.76 -0.86 6.65
C SER A 209 6.67 -0.97 7.88
N ARG A 210 7.99 -0.68 7.75
CA ARG A 210 8.94 -0.75 8.85
C ARG A 210 9.74 0.54 8.97
N PRO A 211 10.11 0.99 10.18
CA PRO A 211 9.98 0.33 11.48
C PRO A 211 8.60 0.46 12.16
N GLY A 212 7.63 1.09 11.53
CA GLY A 212 6.28 1.25 12.10
C GLY A 212 5.24 1.47 11.01
N ASP A 213 3.95 1.43 11.39
CA ASP A 213 2.80 1.56 10.48
C ASP A 213 2.56 3.01 10.00
N VAL A 214 3.56 3.88 10.12
CA VAL A 214 3.49 5.28 9.68
C VAL A 214 4.22 5.44 8.36
N HIS A 215 3.49 5.82 7.34
CA HIS A 215 4.02 5.95 5.98
C HIS A 215 4.11 7.41 5.56
N GLY A 216 5.30 7.84 5.12
CA GLY A 216 5.52 9.15 4.54
C GLY A 216 5.01 9.22 3.09
N ILE A 217 4.18 10.21 2.80
CA ILE A 217 3.70 10.54 1.45
C ILE A 217 4.24 11.91 1.10
N SER A 218 4.70 12.08 -0.12
CA SER A 218 5.13 13.39 -0.60
C SER A 218 4.54 13.72 -1.96
N ILE A 219 4.14 14.98 -2.14
CA ILE A 219 3.83 15.58 -3.42
C ILE A 219 4.83 16.69 -3.71
N VAL A 220 5.16 16.88 -4.98
CA VAL A 220 6.07 17.93 -5.42
C VAL A 220 5.30 18.90 -6.30
N LEU A 221 5.38 20.17 -5.94
CA LEU A 221 4.76 21.29 -6.65
C LEU A 221 5.86 22.13 -7.28
N GLU A 222 5.67 22.54 -8.50
CA GLU A 222 6.59 23.41 -9.22
C GLU A 222 5.93 24.77 -9.41
N ILE A 223 6.53 25.82 -8.85
CA ILE A 223 5.97 27.17 -8.78
C ILE A 223 6.98 28.14 -9.39
N GLU A 224 6.50 29.18 -10.06
CA GLU A 224 7.35 30.24 -10.60
C GLU A 224 8.09 30.99 -9.47
N PRO A 225 9.34 31.46 -9.73
CA PRO A 225 10.17 32.09 -8.70
C PRO A 225 9.71 33.49 -8.26
N GLU A 226 8.68 34.06 -8.93
CA GLU A 226 8.12 35.38 -8.59
C GLU A 226 7.46 35.41 -7.21
N ALA A 227 6.90 34.27 -6.77
CA ALA A 227 6.26 34.16 -5.47
C ALA A 227 7.30 34.11 -4.33
N ARG A 228 7.11 34.92 -3.29
CA ARG A 228 7.97 34.86 -2.09
C ARG A 228 7.91 33.46 -1.46
N PRO A 229 9.05 32.77 -1.28
CA PRO A 229 9.07 31.41 -0.74
C PRO A 229 8.35 31.28 0.62
N LYS A 230 8.45 32.28 1.48
CA LYS A 230 7.74 32.29 2.76
C LYS A 230 6.23 32.22 2.57
N ASN A 231 5.67 33.02 1.67
CA ASN A 231 4.22 33.04 1.43
C ASN A 231 3.73 31.68 0.87
N VAL A 232 4.54 31.05 0.01
CA VAL A 232 4.26 29.72 -0.53
C VAL A 232 4.29 28.68 0.60
N LEU A 233 5.34 28.66 1.43
CA LEU A 233 5.45 27.71 2.54
C LEU A 233 4.33 27.90 3.58
N ASP A 234 3.96 29.14 3.89
CA ASP A 234 2.85 29.44 4.79
C ASP A 234 1.50 28.95 4.22
N ALA A 235 1.29 29.08 2.90
CA ALA A 235 0.10 28.56 2.23
C ALA A 235 0.06 27.04 2.23
N LEU A 236 1.18 26.38 1.91
CA LEU A 236 1.31 24.91 1.97
C LEU A 236 1.16 24.37 3.39
N GLY A 237 1.66 25.08 4.40
CA GLY A 237 1.44 24.76 5.82
C GLY A 237 -0.05 24.77 6.18
N ARG A 238 -0.79 25.76 5.72
CA ARG A 238 -2.26 25.82 5.90
C ARG A 238 -2.97 24.68 5.15
N ALA A 239 -2.52 24.35 3.94
CA ALA A 239 -3.06 23.20 3.18
C ALA A 239 -2.89 21.89 3.98
N LEU A 240 -1.72 21.66 4.56
CA LEU A 240 -1.48 20.51 5.44
C LEU A 240 -2.39 20.53 6.67
N THR A 241 -2.60 21.70 7.28
CA THR A 241 -3.56 21.84 8.39
C THR A 241 -5.00 21.57 7.95
N GLY A 242 -5.33 21.83 6.68
CA GLY A 242 -6.65 21.58 6.10
C GLY A 242 -6.97 20.11 5.84
N CYS A 243 -5.95 19.26 5.68
CA CYS A 243 -6.13 17.84 5.35
C CYS A 243 -6.52 17.02 6.58
N ASN A 244 -7.64 16.29 6.49
CA ASN A 244 -8.16 15.45 7.60
C ASN A 244 -7.63 14.01 7.58
N LEU A 245 -7.11 13.56 6.43
CA LEU A 245 -6.71 12.16 6.22
C LEU A 245 -5.27 11.87 6.65
N ILE A 246 -4.53 12.88 7.13
CA ILE A 246 -3.13 12.75 7.54
C ILE A 246 -2.96 12.71 9.05
N LEU A 247 -1.87 12.09 9.50
CA LEU A 247 -1.50 12.05 10.91
C LEU A 247 -0.92 13.38 11.37
N ALA A 248 -1.23 13.75 12.61
CA ALA A 248 -0.62 14.91 13.28
C ALA A 248 0.80 14.60 13.77
N THR A 249 1.11 13.33 14.01
CA THR A 249 2.43 12.87 14.47
C THR A 249 2.85 11.65 13.65
N PRO A 250 3.98 11.68 12.96
CA PRO A 250 4.94 12.80 12.83
C PRO A 250 4.32 14.05 12.20
N ALA A 251 4.83 15.23 12.57
CA ALA A 251 4.27 16.49 12.07
C ALA A 251 4.46 16.60 10.54
N PRO A 252 3.39 16.84 9.76
CA PRO A 252 3.51 17.09 8.33
C PRO A 252 4.22 18.42 8.08
N TYR A 253 4.95 18.54 6.97
CA TYR A 253 5.71 19.74 6.66
C TYR A 253 5.83 20.01 5.17
N ALA A 254 6.07 21.27 4.82
CA ALA A 254 6.44 21.69 3.47
C ALA A 254 7.86 22.25 3.48
N ARG A 255 8.62 21.97 2.42
CA ARG A 255 9.98 22.49 2.24
C ARG A 255 10.29 22.84 0.80
N MET A 256 11.24 23.72 0.58
CA MET A 256 11.86 23.90 -0.72
C MET A 256 12.74 22.67 -1.00
N LYS A 257 12.54 22.01 -2.14
CA LYS A 257 13.30 20.83 -2.57
C LYS A 257 14.46 21.23 -3.48
N ARG A 258 14.16 22.06 -4.46
CA ARG A 258 15.12 22.51 -5.48
C ARG A 258 14.69 23.85 -6.06
N THR A 259 15.67 24.68 -6.42
CA THR A 259 15.46 25.92 -7.18
C THR A 259 16.17 25.84 -8.52
N THR A 260 15.52 26.33 -9.56
CA THR A 260 16.08 26.54 -10.89
C THR A 260 15.88 28.00 -11.29
N THR A 261 16.40 28.42 -12.43
CA THR A 261 16.17 29.78 -12.94
C THR A 261 14.69 30.04 -13.26
N ASN A 262 13.94 29.04 -13.59
CA ASN A 262 12.56 29.15 -14.08
C ASN A 262 11.51 28.65 -13.09
N SER A 263 11.90 27.91 -12.06
CA SER A 263 10.99 27.32 -11.08
C SER A 263 11.62 27.07 -9.73
N VAL A 264 10.76 27.01 -8.72
CA VAL A 264 11.05 26.51 -7.38
C VAL A 264 10.19 25.28 -7.12
N GLN A 265 10.84 24.17 -6.82
CA GLN A 265 10.15 22.93 -6.43
C GLN A 265 9.94 22.91 -4.92
N TYR A 266 8.70 22.78 -4.52
CA TYR A 266 8.29 22.59 -3.13
C TYR A 266 7.82 21.15 -2.93
N GLU A 267 8.29 20.54 -1.86
CA GLU A 267 7.88 19.21 -1.44
C GLU A 267 6.99 19.34 -0.20
N VAL A 268 5.78 18.80 -0.31
CA VAL A 268 4.82 18.72 0.78
C VAL A 268 4.81 17.27 1.26
N VAL A 269 5.15 17.07 2.53
CA VAL A 269 5.28 15.74 3.15
C VAL A 269 4.20 15.59 4.21
N ALA A 270 3.46 14.50 4.11
CA ALA A 270 2.43 14.11 5.07
C ALA A 270 2.62 12.65 5.47
N PHE A 271 1.96 12.23 6.54
CA PHE A 271 2.07 10.88 7.08
C PHE A 271 0.69 10.25 7.22
N VAL A 272 0.60 8.97 6.89
CA VAL A 272 -0.63 8.17 6.97
C VAL A 272 -0.40 6.88 7.74
N ASP A 273 -1.46 6.32 8.30
CA ASP A 273 -1.49 5.04 9.00
C ASP A 273 -1.73 3.83 8.08
N ASP A 274 -2.15 4.08 6.82
CA ASP A 274 -2.44 3.04 5.84
C ASP A 274 -2.08 3.52 4.43
N MET A 275 -1.22 2.76 3.73
CA MET A 275 -0.82 3.05 2.35
C MET A 275 -1.97 3.00 1.35
N ASN A 276 -3.07 2.32 1.65
CA ASN A 276 -4.26 2.33 0.81
C ASN A 276 -4.88 3.73 0.70
N LYS A 277 -4.66 4.61 1.68
CA LYS A 277 -5.13 5.99 1.68
C LYS A 277 -4.27 6.92 0.83
N LYS A 278 -3.09 6.49 0.37
CA LYS A 278 -2.09 7.31 -0.34
C LYS A 278 -2.70 8.11 -1.49
N LEU A 279 -3.46 7.45 -2.38
CA LEU A 279 -4.04 8.12 -3.55
C LEU A 279 -5.06 9.18 -3.15
N ALA A 280 -5.94 8.86 -2.20
CA ALA A 280 -6.95 9.81 -1.70
C ALA A 280 -6.29 11.02 -1.05
N VAL A 281 -5.29 10.78 -0.19
CA VAL A 281 -4.52 11.86 0.47
C VAL A 281 -3.76 12.72 -0.53
N CYS A 282 -3.11 12.12 -1.53
CA CYS A 282 -2.43 12.89 -2.58
C CYS A 282 -3.40 13.81 -3.32
N ASN A 283 -4.58 13.30 -3.71
CA ASN A 283 -5.59 14.08 -4.41
C ASN A 283 -6.12 15.23 -3.53
N GLU A 284 -6.42 14.98 -2.26
CA GLU A 284 -6.85 16.00 -1.31
C GLU A 284 -5.76 17.06 -1.08
N LEU A 285 -4.50 16.64 -0.91
CA LEU A 285 -3.38 17.56 -0.76
C LEU A 285 -3.17 18.45 -2.00
N PHE A 286 -3.29 17.90 -3.21
CA PHE A 286 -3.21 18.70 -4.44
C PHE A 286 -4.30 19.76 -4.48
N ASP A 287 -5.55 19.40 -4.18
CA ASP A 287 -6.67 20.34 -4.16
C ASP A 287 -6.49 21.43 -3.09
N LEU A 288 -6.15 21.02 -1.86
CA LEU A 288 -5.89 21.96 -0.77
C LEU A 288 -4.71 22.89 -1.07
N CYS A 289 -3.61 22.37 -1.61
CA CYS A 289 -2.48 23.19 -2.02
C CYS A 289 -2.88 24.21 -3.10
N TYR A 290 -3.64 23.77 -4.10
CA TYR A 290 -4.15 24.68 -5.15
C TYR A 290 -4.99 25.82 -4.55
N ARG A 291 -5.95 25.48 -3.68
CA ARG A 291 -6.85 26.47 -3.06
C ARG A 291 -6.10 27.45 -2.17
N HIS A 292 -5.20 26.96 -1.31
CA HIS A 292 -4.43 27.82 -0.41
C HIS A 292 -3.39 28.68 -1.12
N LEU A 293 -2.71 28.16 -2.15
CA LEU A 293 -1.80 28.94 -2.99
C LEU A 293 -2.55 30.06 -3.71
N THR A 294 -3.70 29.73 -4.30
CA THR A 294 -4.53 30.71 -5.00
C THR A 294 -5.07 31.79 -4.05
N ALA A 295 -5.49 31.41 -2.84
CA ALA A 295 -5.90 32.36 -1.80
C ALA A 295 -4.74 33.27 -1.31
N ALA A 296 -3.52 32.78 -1.37
CA ALA A 296 -2.31 33.55 -1.06
C ALA A 296 -1.82 34.43 -2.24
N GLY A 297 -2.55 34.47 -3.36
CA GLY A 297 -2.16 35.20 -4.57
C GLY A 297 -1.04 34.56 -5.37
N VAL A 298 -0.71 33.29 -5.10
CA VAL A 298 0.30 32.52 -5.82
C VAL A 298 -0.38 31.82 -6.99
N ALA A 299 -0.02 32.24 -8.21
CA ALA A 299 -0.55 31.60 -9.41
C ALA A 299 0.13 30.24 -9.64
N TRP A 300 -0.69 29.20 -9.75
CA TRP A 300 -0.23 27.89 -10.21
C TRP A 300 -0.58 27.75 -11.70
N ARG A 301 0.40 28.04 -12.52
CA ARG A 301 0.26 28.08 -13.98
C ARG A 301 1.44 27.37 -14.66
N ALA A 302 1.31 27.17 -15.98
CA ALA A 302 2.40 26.63 -16.77
C ALA A 302 3.62 27.57 -16.71
N LEU A 303 4.80 26.98 -16.48
CA LEU A 303 6.05 27.72 -16.38
C LEU A 303 6.37 28.48 -17.69
N GLY A 304 6.78 29.72 -17.58
CA GLY A 304 7.15 30.56 -18.73
C GLY A 304 5.97 31.15 -19.51
N VAL A 305 4.72 30.94 -19.08
CA VAL A 305 3.57 31.63 -19.64
C VAL A 305 3.38 32.93 -18.90
N ALA A 306 3.49 34.08 -19.62
CA ALA A 306 3.27 35.39 -19.05
C ALA A 306 1.90 35.41 -18.33
N ALA A 307 1.86 36.00 -17.14
CA ALA A 307 0.61 36.22 -16.46
C ALA A 307 -0.29 37.00 -17.44
N PRO A 308 -1.53 36.53 -17.72
CA PRO A 308 -2.48 37.42 -18.32
C PRO A 308 -2.51 38.64 -17.43
N ALA A 309 -2.38 39.84 -18.00
CA ALA A 309 -2.52 41.07 -17.25
C ALA A 309 -3.82 40.89 -16.45
N LEU A 310 -3.72 40.64 -15.19
CA LEU A 310 -4.83 40.55 -14.27
C LEU A 310 -5.37 42.01 -14.25
N ALA A 311 -6.23 42.33 -15.21
CA ALA A 311 -7.19 43.40 -14.99
C ALA A 311 -7.73 43.07 -13.60
N SER A 312 -7.59 44.00 -12.66
CA SER A 312 -7.94 43.86 -11.25
C SER A 312 -9.39 43.35 -11.15
N ARG A 313 -9.55 42.01 -11.28
CA ARG A 313 -10.83 41.39 -10.93
C ARG A 313 -10.96 41.59 -9.42
N ASP A 314 -12.06 42.21 -9.03
CA ASP A 314 -12.39 42.38 -7.64
C ASP A 314 -12.19 41.02 -6.95
N GLU A 315 -11.40 40.98 -5.86
CA GLU A 315 -11.11 39.82 -5.06
C GLU A 315 -12.39 39.02 -4.71
N LYS A 316 -13.48 39.77 -4.50
CA LYS A 316 -14.79 39.23 -4.18
C LYS A 316 -15.43 38.49 -5.37
N GLU A 317 -15.30 39.03 -6.59
CA GLU A 317 -15.78 38.35 -7.80
C GLU A 317 -15.01 37.06 -8.05
N ALA A 318 -13.68 37.09 -7.89
CA ALA A 318 -12.83 35.92 -8.04
C ALA A 318 -13.15 34.85 -7.02
N LEU A 319 -13.52 35.24 -5.78
CA LEU A 319 -13.93 34.29 -4.74
C LEU A 319 -15.28 33.65 -5.07
N LEU A 320 -16.31 34.44 -5.45
CA LEU A 320 -17.62 33.89 -5.79
C LEU A 320 -17.55 32.88 -6.94
N ARG A 321 -16.70 33.11 -7.95
CA ARG A 321 -16.49 32.15 -9.06
C ARG A 321 -15.80 30.83 -8.68
N ARG A 322 -15.29 30.71 -7.46
CA ARG A 322 -14.68 29.46 -6.95
C ARG A 322 -15.65 28.63 -6.15
N VAL A 323 -16.81 29.17 -5.85
CA VAL A 323 -17.82 28.49 -5.04
C VAL A 323 -18.85 27.91 -6.00
N ASP A 324 -18.92 26.58 -6.08
CA ASP A 324 -19.83 25.83 -6.98
C ASP A 324 -21.28 26.30 -6.88
N LEU A 325 -21.65 26.88 -5.74
CA LEU A 325 -22.97 27.40 -5.44
C LEU A 325 -23.40 28.50 -6.43
N PHE A 326 -22.46 29.19 -7.06
CA PHE A 326 -22.65 30.32 -7.93
C PHE A 326 -22.26 30.08 -9.39
N ASP A 327 -21.98 28.84 -9.76
CA ASP A 327 -21.52 28.43 -11.09
C ASP A 327 -22.52 28.84 -12.20
N SER A 328 -23.81 28.87 -11.89
CA SER A 328 -24.87 29.22 -12.83
C SER A 328 -25.04 30.72 -13.05
N LEU A 329 -24.39 31.56 -12.23
CA LEU A 329 -24.54 33.03 -12.33
C LEU A 329 -23.77 33.62 -13.49
N SER A 330 -24.39 34.57 -14.17
CA SER A 330 -23.75 35.41 -15.19
C SER A 330 -22.69 36.35 -14.57
N GLY A 331 -21.80 36.88 -15.40
CA GLY A 331 -20.78 37.82 -14.95
C GLY A 331 -21.34 39.06 -14.26
N GLU A 332 -22.50 39.61 -14.74
CA GLU A 332 -23.14 40.78 -14.15
C GLU A 332 -23.76 40.48 -12.78
N GLU A 333 -24.33 39.28 -12.61
CA GLU A 333 -24.89 38.83 -11.34
C GLU A 333 -23.80 38.63 -10.30
N ILE A 334 -22.68 38.00 -10.67
CA ILE A 334 -21.49 37.87 -9.81
C ILE A 334 -20.99 39.25 -9.37
N THR A 335 -20.87 40.20 -10.28
CA THR A 335 -20.42 41.57 -9.94
C THR A 335 -21.39 42.27 -8.99
N ARG A 336 -22.72 42.10 -9.17
CA ARG A 336 -23.72 42.62 -8.23
C ARG A 336 -23.62 41.98 -6.85
N LEU A 337 -23.48 40.67 -6.82
CA LEU A 337 -23.39 39.92 -5.56
C LEU A 337 -22.09 40.23 -4.80
N ALA A 338 -20.97 40.38 -5.52
CA ALA A 338 -19.67 40.73 -4.96
C ALA A 338 -19.69 42.05 -4.17
N LYS A 339 -20.46 43.05 -4.63
CA LYS A 339 -20.59 44.35 -3.95
C LYS A 339 -21.28 44.24 -2.59
N ARG A 340 -22.08 43.19 -2.36
CA ARG A 340 -22.81 42.96 -1.11
C ARG A 340 -22.03 42.14 -0.09
N LEU A 341 -20.89 41.54 -0.50
CA LEU A 341 -20.03 40.78 0.39
C LEU A 341 -19.35 41.68 1.43
N SER A 342 -19.47 41.31 2.71
CA SER A 342 -18.75 41.93 3.82
C SER A 342 -17.55 41.07 4.20
N ARG A 343 -16.41 41.71 4.52
CA ARG A 343 -15.16 41.03 4.88
C ARG A 343 -15.02 40.99 6.40
N HIS A 344 -14.76 39.80 6.93
CA HIS A 344 -14.55 39.54 8.37
C HIS A 344 -13.23 38.78 8.59
N GLU A 345 -12.47 39.22 9.61
CA GLU A 345 -11.18 38.60 9.97
C GLU A 345 -11.32 37.97 11.36
N TYR A 346 -10.83 36.75 11.49
CA TYR A 346 -10.87 35.98 12.72
C TYR A 346 -9.49 35.45 13.07
N GLN A 347 -9.14 35.54 14.36
CA GLN A 347 -7.91 34.91 14.86
C GLN A 347 -8.10 33.40 14.94
N ALA A 348 -7.00 32.66 15.11
CA ALA A 348 -7.06 31.23 15.35
C ALA A 348 -7.83 30.91 16.65
N ASN A 349 -8.49 29.75 16.69
CA ASN A 349 -9.31 29.28 17.81
C ASN A 349 -10.52 30.17 18.16
N HIS A 350 -11.02 30.94 17.21
CA HIS A 350 -12.24 31.72 17.38
C HIS A 350 -13.47 30.93 16.95
N GLN A 351 -14.50 30.86 17.78
CA GLN A 351 -15.78 30.23 17.46
C GLN A 351 -16.62 31.17 16.60
N ILE A 352 -16.94 30.76 15.37
CA ILE A 352 -17.73 31.52 14.40
C ILE A 352 -19.21 31.17 14.54
N LEU A 353 -19.52 29.88 14.70
CA LEU A 353 -20.87 29.38 14.83
C LEU A 353 -20.98 28.45 16.04
N ALA A 354 -21.97 28.69 16.90
CA ALA A 354 -22.31 27.79 18.00
C ALA A 354 -23.28 26.69 17.53
N PRO A 355 -23.32 25.53 18.18
CA PRO A 355 -24.34 24.52 17.94
C PRO A 355 -25.75 25.06 18.13
N ASP A 356 -26.72 24.49 17.45
CA ASP A 356 -28.15 24.84 17.50
C ASP A 356 -28.46 26.31 17.10
N THR A 357 -27.52 26.95 16.42
CA THR A 357 -27.69 28.32 15.90
C THR A 357 -28.18 28.29 14.45
N VAL A 358 -29.14 29.13 14.10
CA VAL A 358 -29.54 29.37 12.71
C VAL A 358 -28.63 30.46 12.14
N PRO A 359 -27.77 30.15 11.16
CA PRO A 359 -26.95 31.16 10.51
C PRO A 359 -27.81 32.18 9.77
N ASP A 360 -27.51 33.46 9.95
CA ASP A 360 -28.15 34.61 9.29
C ASP A 360 -27.41 35.08 8.03
N SER A 361 -26.31 34.42 7.70
CA SER A 361 -25.46 34.76 6.59
C SER A 361 -24.83 33.51 5.96
N LEU A 362 -24.55 33.56 4.66
CA LEU A 362 -23.68 32.65 3.97
C LEU A 362 -22.24 33.11 4.14
N SER A 363 -21.42 32.26 4.73
CA SER A 363 -19.99 32.55 4.95
C SER A 363 -19.13 31.78 3.94
N ILE A 364 -18.26 32.48 3.23
CA ILE A 364 -17.33 31.92 2.25
C ILE A 364 -15.91 32.10 2.77
N VAL A 365 -15.14 31.04 2.82
CA VAL A 365 -13.76 31.09 3.27
C VAL A 365 -12.87 31.63 2.15
N HIS A 366 -12.27 32.80 2.38
CA HIS A 366 -11.26 33.36 1.49
C HIS A 366 -9.87 32.78 1.79
N SER A 367 -9.49 32.77 3.06
CA SER A 367 -8.22 32.19 3.50
C SER A 367 -8.33 31.62 4.92
N GLY A 368 -7.47 30.68 5.25
CA GLY A 368 -7.47 30.00 6.55
C GLY A 368 -8.10 28.60 6.49
N VAL A 369 -8.22 27.98 7.66
CA VAL A 369 -8.80 26.65 7.87
C VAL A 369 -9.74 26.71 9.05
N LEU A 370 -10.95 26.19 8.89
CA LEU A 370 -11.96 26.07 9.93
C LEU A 370 -12.18 24.60 10.30
N SER A 371 -12.46 24.35 11.56
CA SER A 371 -12.90 23.05 12.09
C SER A 371 -14.41 23.03 12.23
N VAL A 372 -15.03 21.94 11.80
CA VAL A 372 -16.45 21.64 12.02
C VAL A 372 -16.53 20.49 13.02
N ALA A 373 -17.14 20.72 14.17
CA ALA A 373 -17.25 19.73 15.23
C ALA A 373 -18.70 19.52 15.68
N VAL A 374 -19.07 18.26 15.90
CA VAL A 374 -20.33 17.87 16.56
C VAL A 374 -20.09 17.86 18.05
N VAL A 375 -21.00 18.49 18.80
CA VAL A 375 -20.94 18.48 20.26
C VAL A 375 -21.73 17.27 20.77
N GLU A 376 -21.03 16.31 21.33
CA GLU A 376 -21.58 15.09 21.93
C GLU A 376 -21.44 15.16 23.46
N ALA A 377 -22.16 14.29 24.21
CA ALA A 377 -22.06 14.23 25.65
C ALA A 377 -20.64 13.98 26.20
N ALA A 378 -19.78 13.34 25.36
CA ALA A 378 -18.39 13.05 25.70
C ALA A 378 -17.40 14.18 25.32
N GLY A 379 -17.87 15.26 24.66
CA GLY A 379 -17.04 16.38 24.19
C GLY A 379 -17.27 16.71 22.71
N ALA A 380 -16.53 17.68 22.20
CA ALA A 380 -16.62 18.05 20.78
C ALA A 380 -15.74 17.12 19.93
N ARG A 381 -16.33 16.50 18.89
CA ARG A 381 -15.65 15.65 17.92
C ARG A 381 -15.57 16.35 16.58
N GLU A 382 -14.37 16.62 16.10
CA GLU A 382 -14.15 17.17 14.75
C GLU A 382 -14.64 16.16 13.69
N VAL A 383 -15.45 16.64 12.75
CA VAL A 383 -16.05 15.81 11.68
C VAL A 383 -15.59 16.24 10.28
N ALA A 384 -15.20 17.51 10.11
CA ALA A 384 -14.72 18.04 8.83
C ALA A 384 -13.86 19.29 9.04
N ARG A 385 -13.13 19.67 8.01
CA ARG A 385 -12.44 20.95 7.88
C ARG A 385 -12.90 21.67 6.64
N ILE A 386 -12.98 23.00 6.72
CA ILE A 386 -13.41 23.90 5.65
C ILE A 386 -12.23 24.79 5.29
N GLY A 387 -11.88 24.84 4.02
CA GLY A 387 -10.77 25.64 3.48
C GLY A 387 -11.19 26.71 2.49
N PRO A 388 -10.22 27.40 1.83
CA PRO A 388 -10.51 28.48 0.88
C PRO A 388 -11.38 28.00 -0.29
N GLY A 389 -12.37 28.83 -0.68
CA GLY A 389 -13.33 28.52 -1.73
C GLY A 389 -14.53 27.69 -1.28
N GLU A 390 -14.59 27.27 -0.03
CA GLU A 390 -15.76 26.58 0.52
C GLU A 390 -16.67 27.55 1.26
N ALA A 391 -17.97 27.22 1.29
CA ALA A 391 -18.99 28.01 1.97
C ALA A 391 -19.72 27.17 3.03
N PHE A 392 -20.25 27.85 4.04
CA PHE A 392 -21.09 27.27 5.09
C PHE A 392 -22.18 28.25 5.52
N GLY A 393 -23.21 27.72 6.18
CA GLY A 393 -24.36 28.52 6.64
C GLY A 393 -25.51 28.55 5.64
N GLU A 394 -25.39 27.90 4.50
CA GLU A 394 -26.37 27.85 3.42
C GLU A 394 -27.72 27.25 3.89
N ALA A 395 -27.70 26.22 4.73
CA ALA A 395 -28.92 25.57 5.24
C ALA A 395 -29.72 26.51 6.16
N GLY A 396 -29.05 27.28 7.02
CA GLY A 396 -29.66 28.28 7.86
C GLY A 396 -30.19 29.46 7.07
N LEU A 397 -29.36 29.98 6.15
CA LEU A 397 -29.72 31.10 5.30
C LEU A 397 -30.93 30.77 4.41
N LEU A 398 -30.91 29.64 3.72
CA LEU A 398 -31.92 29.23 2.74
C LEU A 398 -33.20 28.74 3.40
N ALA A 399 -33.11 27.87 4.38
CA ALA A 399 -34.25 27.15 4.93
C ALA A 399 -34.53 27.45 6.41
N GLY A 400 -33.74 28.31 7.05
CA GLY A 400 -33.89 28.63 8.49
C GLY A 400 -33.60 27.45 9.40
N ILE A 401 -32.75 26.53 8.97
CA ILE A 401 -32.39 25.32 9.72
C ILE A 401 -31.23 25.62 10.66
N ALA A 402 -31.38 25.28 11.94
CA ALA A 402 -30.32 25.36 12.93
C ALA A 402 -29.22 24.33 12.61
N MET A 403 -27.97 24.75 12.65
CA MET A 403 -26.82 23.85 12.47
C MET A 403 -26.47 23.21 13.82
N GLN A 404 -26.34 21.88 13.84
CA GLN A 404 -25.99 21.13 15.07
C GLN A 404 -24.48 20.97 15.26
N VAL A 405 -23.71 21.75 14.51
CA VAL A 405 -22.25 21.74 14.57
C VAL A 405 -21.73 23.06 15.10
N SER A 406 -20.59 23.00 15.77
CA SER A 406 -19.80 24.20 16.06
C SER A 406 -18.78 24.41 14.93
N ILE A 407 -18.58 25.66 14.52
CA ILE A 407 -17.53 26.01 13.56
C ILE A 407 -16.57 26.98 14.21
N SER A 408 -15.27 26.63 14.21
CA SER A 408 -14.20 27.44 14.79
C SER A 408 -12.99 27.50 13.87
N THR A 409 -12.22 28.58 13.96
CA THR A 409 -10.98 28.75 13.17
C THR A 409 -9.86 27.92 13.76
N LEU A 410 -9.14 27.15 12.92
CA LEU A 410 -7.86 26.50 13.29
C LEU A 410 -6.67 27.41 13.04
N THR A 411 -6.76 28.25 12.02
CA THR A 411 -5.73 29.23 11.64
C THR A 411 -6.36 30.61 11.56
N PRO A 412 -5.58 31.72 11.60
CA PRO A 412 -6.10 33.03 11.26
C PRO A 412 -6.81 32.97 9.92
N SER A 413 -8.06 33.43 9.85
CA SER A 413 -8.95 33.21 8.71
C SER A 413 -9.65 34.49 8.30
N VAL A 414 -9.84 34.64 6.98
CA VAL A 414 -10.65 35.70 6.37
C VAL A 414 -11.87 35.09 5.73
N LEU A 415 -13.05 35.56 6.13
CA LEU A 415 -14.33 35.15 5.57
C LEU A 415 -14.99 36.31 4.87
N PHE A 416 -15.68 36.02 3.77
CA PHE A 416 -16.64 36.92 3.19
C PHE A 416 -18.06 36.43 3.50
N GLN A 417 -18.90 37.32 3.98
CA GLN A 417 -20.25 36.99 4.41
C GLN A 417 -21.28 37.72 3.54
N LEU A 418 -22.32 36.99 3.20
CA LEU A 418 -23.47 37.50 2.47
C LEU A 418 -24.70 37.39 3.37
N ALA A 419 -25.27 38.50 3.76
CA ALA A 419 -26.40 38.57 4.69
C ALA A 419 -27.68 37.97 4.08
N LYS A 420 -28.58 37.44 4.92
CA LYS A 420 -29.85 36.87 4.51
C LYS A 420 -30.72 37.85 3.71
N ASP A 421 -30.76 39.11 4.12
CA ASP A 421 -31.57 40.14 3.42
C ASP A 421 -31.07 40.41 2.01
N ASP A 422 -29.76 40.41 1.80
CA ASP A 422 -29.14 40.56 0.49
C ASP A 422 -29.45 39.38 -0.43
N MET A 423 -29.40 38.14 0.10
CA MET A 423 -29.78 36.93 -0.62
C MET A 423 -31.28 36.91 -0.93
N THR A 424 -32.12 37.32 0.02
CA THR A 424 -33.57 37.39 -0.18
C THR A 424 -33.92 38.33 -1.35
N SER A 425 -33.27 39.50 -1.40
CA SER A 425 -33.43 40.42 -2.52
C SER A 425 -32.99 39.81 -3.84
N PHE A 426 -31.85 39.10 -3.82
CA PHE A 426 -31.31 38.44 -5.01
C PHE A 426 -32.20 37.29 -5.51
N PHE A 427 -32.75 36.46 -4.62
CA PHE A 427 -33.67 35.39 -4.99
C PHE A 427 -35.01 35.85 -5.54
N LYS A 428 -35.48 37.02 -5.13
CA LYS A 428 -36.68 37.63 -5.73
C LYS A 428 -36.49 38.01 -7.19
N ASP A 429 -35.27 38.45 -7.53
CA ASP A 429 -34.91 38.79 -8.89
C ASP A 429 -34.54 37.55 -9.72
N HIS A 430 -34.02 36.46 -9.06
CA HIS A 430 -33.50 35.27 -9.70
C HIS A 430 -33.95 33.97 -8.98
N PRO A 431 -35.27 33.61 -9.08
CA PRO A 431 -35.82 32.44 -8.35
C PRO A 431 -35.23 31.10 -8.82
N GLU A 432 -34.75 31.00 -10.07
CA GLU A 432 -34.05 29.85 -10.61
C GLU A 432 -32.76 29.54 -9.86
N VAL A 433 -32.04 30.54 -9.37
CA VAL A 433 -30.82 30.38 -8.59
C VAL A 433 -31.13 29.76 -7.21
N ALA A 434 -32.22 30.22 -6.57
CA ALA A 434 -32.66 29.62 -5.32
C ALA A 434 -32.99 28.13 -5.49
N LYS A 435 -33.61 27.76 -6.62
CA LYS A 435 -33.90 26.36 -6.96
C LYS A 435 -32.63 25.52 -7.14
N GLN A 436 -31.65 26.02 -7.91
CA GLN A 436 -30.38 25.35 -8.14
C GLN A 436 -29.57 25.20 -6.85
N MET A 437 -29.58 26.20 -5.97
CA MET A 437 -28.96 26.09 -4.65
C MET A 437 -29.60 25.02 -3.79
N CYS A 438 -30.93 24.84 -3.85
CA CYS A 438 -31.63 23.76 -3.17
C CYS A 438 -31.27 22.38 -3.73
N GLU A 439 -31.13 22.25 -5.05
CA GLU A 439 -30.69 21.02 -5.70
C GLU A 439 -29.27 20.63 -5.25
N LEU A 440 -28.35 21.60 -5.21
CA LEU A 440 -26.98 21.37 -4.77
C LEU A 440 -26.90 20.98 -3.30
N LEU A 441 -27.69 21.63 -2.43
CA LEU A 441 -27.79 21.27 -1.01
C LEU A 441 -28.34 19.85 -0.81
N ALA A 442 -29.40 19.49 -1.53
CA ALA A 442 -29.97 18.15 -1.46
C ALA A 442 -28.94 17.10 -1.89
N TYR A 443 -28.20 17.36 -2.97
CA TYR A 443 -27.14 16.48 -3.46
C TYR A 443 -25.97 16.34 -2.46
N ARG A 444 -25.53 17.46 -1.87
CA ARG A 444 -24.46 17.45 -0.84
C ARG A 444 -24.87 16.68 0.40
N GLN A 445 -26.11 16.84 0.86
CA GLN A 445 -26.62 16.11 2.04
C GLN A 445 -26.75 14.59 1.79
N ASP A 446 -27.15 14.19 0.59
CA ASP A 446 -27.22 12.76 0.22
C ASP A 446 -25.82 12.12 0.16
N LYS A 447 -24.83 12.85 -0.38
CA LYS A 447 -23.42 12.39 -0.45
C LYS A 447 -22.67 12.40 0.88
N LEU A 448 -22.88 13.41 1.72
CA LEU A 448 -22.18 13.56 3.01
C LEU A 448 -22.79 12.69 4.10
N GLY A 449 -23.91 12.03 3.81
CA GLY A 449 -24.60 11.11 4.70
C GLY A 449 -24.75 11.66 6.10
N LYS A 450 -25.95 11.98 6.53
CA LYS A 450 -26.46 12.16 7.94
C LYS A 450 -25.51 12.72 9.04
N LEU A 451 -24.31 13.19 8.69
CA LEU A 451 -23.26 13.56 9.65
C LEU A 451 -23.35 15.00 10.16
N ALA A 452 -24.05 15.88 9.44
CA ALA A 452 -24.02 17.32 9.77
C ALA A 452 -25.38 17.94 10.10
N THR A 453 -26.51 17.31 9.78
CA THR A 453 -27.83 17.85 10.12
C THR A 453 -28.85 16.71 10.26
N PRO A 454 -29.33 16.37 11.47
CA PRO A 454 -30.49 15.49 11.61
C PRO A 454 -31.70 16.21 11.02
N MET A 455 -32.26 15.61 9.98
CA MET A 455 -33.52 16.09 9.39
C MET A 455 -34.66 15.86 10.38
N PRO A 456 -35.60 16.80 10.51
CA PRO A 456 -36.81 16.58 11.31
C PRO A 456 -37.58 15.34 10.78
N ALA A 457 -38.23 14.62 11.69
CA ALA A 457 -39.03 13.41 11.41
C ALA A 457 -40.17 13.60 10.37
N GLU A 458 -40.48 14.83 10.00
CA GLU A 458 -41.45 15.19 8.97
C GLU A 458 -41.05 14.75 7.55
N HIS A 459 -39.81 14.30 7.35
CA HIS A 459 -39.33 13.84 6.02
C HIS A 459 -39.79 12.43 5.67
N GLU A 460 -40.31 11.64 6.61
CA GLU A 460 -40.79 10.26 6.35
C GLU A 460 -42.09 10.18 5.52
N GLN A 461 -42.71 11.29 5.16
CA GLN A 461 -44.00 11.33 4.44
C GLN A 461 -43.87 11.44 2.91
N GLY A 462 -42.79 10.92 2.29
CA GLY A 462 -42.79 10.66 0.84
C GLY A 462 -42.46 11.84 -0.08
N HIS A 463 -42.07 13.00 0.43
CA HIS A 463 -41.57 14.12 -0.36
C HIS A 463 -40.05 14.03 -0.52
N SER A 464 -39.52 14.30 -1.73
CA SER A 464 -38.05 14.36 -1.91
C SER A 464 -37.48 15.48 -1.05
N LEU A 465 -36.24 15.29 -0.52
CA LEU A 465 -35.50 16.32 0.25
C LEU A 465 -35.50 17.66 -0.48
N PHE A 466 -35.38 17.61 -1.79
CA PHE A 466 -35.41 18.77 -2.67
C PHE A 466 -36.76 19.56 -2.57
N GLN A 467 -37.90 18.86 -2.62
CA GLN A 467 -39.21 19.52 -2.51
C GLN A 467 -39.42 20.15 -1.14
N TRP A 468 -38.97 19.51 -0.09
CA TRP A 468 -39.02 20.04 1.27
C TRP A 468 -38.15 21.31 1.40
N LEU A 469 -36.91 21.28 0.89
CA LEU A 469 -36.00 22.44 0.88
C LEU A 469 -36.59 23.61 0.10
N ILE A 470 -37.12 23.38 -1.09
CA ILE A 470 -37.79 24.42 -1.89
C ILE A 470 -38.92 25.07 -1.09
N GLY A 471 -39.82 24.28 -0.49
CA GLY A 471 -40.89 24.80 0.34
C GLY A 471 -40.40 25.68 1.49
N LYS A 472 -39.34 25.28 2.16
CA LYS A 472 -38.72 26.08 3.24
C LYS A 472 -38.07 27.36 2.75
N VAL A 473 -37.37 27.33 1.62
CA VAL A 473 -36.76 28.52 1.00
C VAL A 473 -37.81 29.54 0.54
N TRP A 474 -38.87 29.06 -0.11
CA TRP A 474 -39.97 29.94 -0.54
C TRP A 474 -40.64 30.64 0.67
N ASN A 475 -40.85 29.91 1.77
CA ASN A 475 -41.40 30.47 3.00
C ASN A 475 -40.41 31.42 3.69
N ALA A 476 -39.14 31.05 3.80
CA ALA A 476 -38.12 31.82 4.51
C ALA A 476 -37.78 33.15 3.82
N HIS A 477 -37.93 33.22 2.48
CA HIS A 477 -37.60 34.38 1.67
C HIS A 477 -38.86 35.10 1.09
N SER A 478 -40.06 34.65 1.48
CA SER A 478 -41.35 35.24 0.99
C SER A 478 -41.41 35.31 -0.55
N LEU A 479 -40.98 34.24 -1.23
CA LEU A 479 -41.05 34.14 -2.68
C LEU A 479 -42.44 33.66 -3.09
N ASN A 480 -43.10 34.37 -4.00
CA ASN A 480 -44.44 34.00 -4.48
C ASN A 480 -44.42 32.70 -5.26
N HIS A 481 -45.39 31.83 -4.99
CA HIS A 481 -45.58 30.54 -5.63
C HIS A 481 -46.23 30.63 -7.03
N ASP A 482 -46.06 31.74 -7.72
CA ASP A 482 -46.64 31.96 -9.03
C ASP A 482 -45.60 31.72 -10.16
N SER A 483 -45.40 30.45 -10.49
CA SER A 483 -45.14 30.04 -11.86
C SER A 483 -45.55 28.61 -12.02
N ARG A 484 -46.69 28.44 -12.68
CA ARG A 484 -47.26 27.19 -13.17
C ARG A 484 -46.19 26.35 -13.86
N SER A 485 -46.18 25.05 -13.48
CA SER A 485 -45.80 23.97 -14.35
C SER A 485 -46.19 24.20 -15.81
N ASP A 486 -45.21 24.14 -16.71
CA ASP A 486 -45.30 23.46 -18.00
C ASP A 486 -44.08 22.60 -18.24
#